data_15f8b197213be6ee03e700773f03f2e0
#
_entry.id   15f8b197213be6ee03e700773f03f2e0
#
_cell.length_a   1.000
_cell.length_b   1.000
_cell.length_c   1.000
_cell.angle_alpha   90.00
_cell.angle_beta   90.00
_cell.angle_gamma   90.00
#
_symmetry.space_group_name_H-M   'P 1'
#
loop_
_entity.id
_entity.type
_entity.pdbx_description
1 polymer ?
#
loop_
_entity_poly.entity_id
_entity_poly.type
_entity_poly.pdbx_seq_one_letter_code
_entity_poly.pdbx_strand_id
1 'polypeptide(L)'
;GCNLSFAGLKTAILRITKNIKTDQEKFDLAASFQKTVEEILYKKTKIAFSEFEKQNNLKDKIFVVAGGVAANKNIRSMLTDLCIEESFTSMFPPIEFCGDNAAMIAMVGLEKFKLNQFSNLDHTAKPRWPLDESAAFLKGAGIILE
;
A
#
# COMPACT_ATOMS: atom_id res chain seq x y z
N GLY A 1 -0.46 -5.44 -15.99
CA GLY A 1 0.53 -4.70 -15.22
C GLY A 1 0.20 -4.59 -13.74
N CYS A 2 1.16 -4.12 -12.94
CA CYS A 2 1.08 -4.06 -11.47
C CYS A 2 0.35 -2.82 -10.94
N ASN A 3 -0.05 -1.88 -11.80
CA ASN A 3 -0.69 -0.63 -11.37
C ASN A 3 -1.99 -0.90 -10.60
N LEU A 4 -2.15 -0.18 -9.50
CA LEU A 4 -3.31 -0.23 -8.60
C LEU A 4 -4.09 1.08 -8.69
N SER A 5 -5.41 0.99 -8.72
CA SER A 5 -6.31 2.14 -8.58
C SER A 5 -7.60 1.72 -7.87
N PHE A 6 -7.91 2.41 -6.79
CA PHE A 6 -9.14 2.19 -6.01
C PHE A 6 -10.17 3.32 -6.21
N ALA A 7 -9.89 4.29 -7.07
CA ALA A 7 -10.79 5.43 -7.29
C ALA A 7 -12.17 4.98 -7.83
N GLY A 8 -12.19 4.06 -8.79
CA GLY A 8 -13.43 3.49 -9.33
C GLY A 8 -14.21 2.70 -8.29
N LEU A 9 -13.53 1.89 -7.47
CA LEU A 9 -14.14 1.13 -6.40
C LEU A 9 -14.79 2.04 -5.35
N LYS A 10 -14.09 3.10 -4.91
CA LYS A 10 -14.64 4.11 -3.99
C LYS A 10 -15.94 4.72 -4.53
N THR A 11 -15.95 5.10 -5.81
CA THR A 11 -17.13 5.69 -6.44
C THR A 11 -18.29 4.69 -6.54
N ALA A 12 -18.01 3.43 -6.86
CA ALA A 12 -19.03 2.37 -6.92
C ALA A 12 -19.68 2.16 -5.54
N ILE A 13 -18.88 2.04 -4.48
CA ILE A 13 -19.38 1.93 -3.10
C ILE A 13 -20.24 3.12 -2.73
N LEU A 14 -19.79 4.35 -3.01
CA LEU A 14 -20.55 5.56 -2.71
C LEU A 14 -21.94 5.59 -3.40
N ARG A 15 -22.05 5.01 -4.58
CA ARG A 15 -23.36 4.90 -5.27
C ARG A 15 -24.28 3.89 -4.59
N ILE A 16 -23.73 2.75 -4.17
CA ILE A 16 -24.51 1.68 -3.51
C ILE A 16 -24.99 2.14 -2.13
N THR A 17 -24.13 2.84 -1.35
CA THR A 17 -24.49 3.30 0.02
C THR A 17 -25.74 4.18 0.05
N LYS A 18 -26.09 4.88 -1.04
CA LYS A 18 -27.31 5.68 -1.11
C LYS A 18 -28.60 4.87 -1.04
N ASN A 19 -28.54 3.57 -1.33
CA ASN A 19 -29.70 2.67 -1.39
C ASN A 19 -29.77 1.69 -0.21
N ILE A 20 -28.79 1.72 0.69
CA ILE A 20 -28.76 0.87 1.88
C ILE A 20 -29.89 1.31 2.85
N LYS A 21 -30.67 0.33 3.31
CA LYS A 21 -31.83 0.52 4.19
C LYS A 21 -31.68 -0.19 5.54
N THR A 22 -30.83 -1.21 5.60
CA THR A 22 -30.65 -2.03 6.79
C THR A 22 -29.17 -2.13 7.20
N ASP A 23 -28.91 -2.40 8.47
CA ASP A 23 -27.55 -2.65 8.94
C ASP A 23 -26.95 -3.92 8.32
N GLN A 24 -27.78 -4.94 8.03
CA GLN A 24 -27.29 -6.13 7.37
C GLN A 24 -26.74 -5.82 5.96
N GLU A 25 -27.47 -5.06 5.13
CA GLU A 25 -26.97 -4.63 3.82
C GLU A 25 -25.67 -3.83 3.92
N LYS A 26 -25.50 -3.03 4.98
CA LYS A 26 -24.27 -2.29 5.25
C LYS A 26 -23.10 -3.23 5.58
N PHE A 27 -23.34 -4.26 6.41
CA PHE A 27 -22.32 -5.25 6.75
C PHE A 27 -21.93 -6.09 5.53
N ASP A 28 -22.89 -6.51 4.74
CA ASP A 28 -22.69 -7.27 3.51
C ASP A 28 -21.87 -6.46 2.49
N LEU A 29 -22.18 -5.17 2.33
CA LEU A 29 -21.40 -4.28 1.47
C LEU A 29 -19.97 -4.10 2.00
N ALA A 30 -19.77 -3.95 3.30
CA ALA A 30 -18.44 -3.83 3.90
C ALA A 30 -17.60 -5.10 3.67
N ALA A 31 -18.21 -6.27 3.87
CA ALA A 31 -17.56 -7.56 3.62
C ALA A 31 -17.20 -7.74 2.13
N SER A 32 -18.11 -7.40 1.23
CA SER A 32 -17.90 -7.45 -0.22
C SER A 32 -16.79 -6.48 -0.67
N PHE A 33 -16.75 -5.27 -0.09
CA PHE A 33 -15.69 -4.30 -0.34
C PHE A 33 -14.33 -4.84 0.09
N GLN A 34 -14.22 -5.35 1.31
CA GLN A 34 -12.97 -5.92 1.82
C GLN A 34 -12.51 -7.08 0.93
N LYS A 35 -13.40 -8.00 0.58
CA LYS A 35 -13.10 -9.13 -0.29
C LYS A 35 -12.59 -8.67 -1.68
N THR A 36 -13.22 -7.65 -2.25
CA THR A 36 -12.80 -7.08 -3.53
C THR A 36 -11.39 -6.48 -3.45
N VAL A 37 -11.07 -5.77 -2.36
CA VAL A 37 -9.72 -5.21 -2.15
C VAL A 37 -8.69 -6.35 -2.01
N GLU A 38 -8.99 -7.38 -1.24
CA GLU A 38 -8.13 -8.56 -1.08
C GLU A 38 -7.84 -9.23 -2.43
N GLU A 39 -8.85 -9.46 -3.27
CA GLU A 39 -8.68 -10.06 -4.59
C GLU A 39 -7.85 -9.20 -5.54
N ILE A 40 -8.03 -7.87 -5.50
CA ILE A 40 -7.23 -6.95 -6.29
C ILE A 40 -5.76 -7.03 -5.85
N LEU A 41 -5.50 -6.96 -4.54
CA LEU A 41 -4.15 -7.03 -3.99
C LEU A 41 -3.50 -8.37 -4.32
N TYR A 42 -4.20 -9.50 -4.12
CA TYR A 42 -3.71 -10.82 -4.46
C TYR A 42 -3.26 -10.89 -5.93
N LYS A 43 -4.17 -10.55 -6.87
CA LYS A 43 -3.88 -10.61 -8.30
C LYS A 43 -2.72 -9.73 -8.71
N LYS A 44 -2.66 -8.51 -8.17
CA LYS A 44 -1.60 -7.55 -8.52
C LYS A 44 -0.25 -7.92 -7.91
N THR A 45 -0.24 -8.42 -6.69
CA THR A 45 0.99 -8.90 -6.04
C THR A 45 1.54 -10.13 -6.77
N LYS A 46 0.67 -11.07 -7.16
CA LYS A 46 1.09 -12.24 -7.96
C LYS A 46 1.74 -11.84 -9.29
N ILE A 47 1.17 -10.85 -9.99
CA ILE A 47 1.78 -10.31 -11.21
C ILE A 47 3.13 -9.65 -10.88
N ALA A 48 3.22 -8.88 -9.79
CA ALA A 48 4.47 -8.23 -9.39
C ALA A 48 5.58 -9.25 -9.07
N PHE A 49 5.24 -10.36 -8.41
CA PHE A 49 6.17 -11.45 -8.15
C PHE A 49 6.71 -12.06 -9.45
N SER A 50 5.82 -12.35 -10.39
CA SER A 50 6.23 -12.87 -11.72
C SER A 50 7.12 -11.88 -12.48
N GLU A 51 6.83 -10.59 -12.45
CA GLU A 51 7.67 -9.57 -13.10
C GLU A 51 9.02 -9.40 -12.37
N PHE A 52 9.04 -9.48 -11.05
CA PHE A 52 10.27 -9.45 -10.27
C PHE A 52 11.20 -10.62 -10.60
N GLU A 53 10.64 -11.83 -10.69
CA GLU A 53 11.41 -13.04 -11.01
C GLU A 53 12.01 -13.04 -12.43
N LYS A 54 11.32 -12.43 -13.39
CA LYS A 54 11.88 -12.27 -14.76
C LYS A 54 13.12 -11.36 -14.80
N GLN A 55 13.19 -10.40 -13.87
CA GLN A 55 14.25 -9.40 -13.82
C GLN A 55 15.39 -9.78 -12.86
N ASN A 56 15.12 -10.66 -11.90
CA ASN A 56 16.02 -10.97 -10.81
C ASN A 56 16.15 -12.48 -10.59
N ASN A 57 17.37 -12.97 -10.53
CA ASN A 57 17.66 -14.37 -10.19
C ASN A 57 18.20 -14.46 -8.74
N LEU A 58 17.32 -14.13 -7.77
CA LEU A 58 17.66 -14.10 -6.35
C LEU A 58 17.15 -15.37 -5.66
N LYS A 59 17.99 -15.94 -4.76
CA LYS A 59 17.59 -17.07 -3.91
C LYS A 59 16.61 -16.62 -2.81
N ASP A 60 16.91 -15.47 -2.19
CA ASP A 60 16.14 -14.95 -1.08
C ASP A 60 15.24 -13.83 -1.62
N LYS A 61 13.95 -14.15 -1.78
CA LYS A 61 12.94 -13.22 -2.25
C LYS A 61 12.12 -12.73 -1.06
N ILE A 62 12.26 -11.46 -0.72
CA ILE A 62 11.56 -10.84 0.42
C ILE A 62 10.49 -9.87 -0.10
N PHE A 63 9.27 -10.02 0.40
CA PHE A 63 8.15 -9.11 0.13
C PHE A 63 7.77 -8.37 1.41
N VAL A 64 7.95 -7.07 1.41
CA VAL A 64 7.66 -6.19 2.56
C VAL A 64 6.32 -5.49 2.35
N VAL A 65 5.45 -5.56 3.35
CA VAL A 65 4.16 -4.87 3.37
C VAL A 65 4.06 -3.99 4.60
N ALA A 66 3.94 -2.68 4.39
CA ALA A 66 3.90 -1.68 5.45
C ALA A 66 2.77 -0.67 5.23
N GLY A 67 2.57 0.25 6.18
CA GLY A 67 1.52 1.25 6.15
C GLY A 67 0.21 0.78 6.77
N GLY A 68 -0.78 1.70 6.89
CA GLY A 68 -2.02 1.45 7.65
C GLY A 68 -2.82 0.24 7.20
N VAL A 69 -2.88 -0.05 5.90
CA VAL A 69 -3.60 -1.22 5.36
C VAL A 69 -2.91 -2.54 5.77
N ALA A 70 -1.60 -2.53 6.01
CA ALA A 70 -0.87 -3.70 6.52
C ALA A 70 -1.28 -4.12 7.94
N ALA A 71 -2.05 -3.31 8.67
CA ALA A 71 -2.65 -3.71 9.95
C ALA A 71 -3.88 -4.62 9.79
N ASN A 72 -4.49 -4.67 8.60
CA ASN A 72 -5.65 -5.53 8.34
C ASN A 72 -5.23 -7.01 8.37
N LYS A 73 -5.80 -7.78 9.30
CA LYS A 73 -5.43 -9.18 9.55
C LYS A 73 -5.70 -10.09 8.36
N ASN A 74 -6.81 -9.88 7.64
CA ASN A 74 -7.17 -10.71 6.49
C ASN A 74 -6.21 -10.46 5.32
N ILE A 75 -5.86 -9.20 5.07
CA ILE A 75 -4.88 -8.85 4.03
C ILE A 75 -3.51 -9.44 4.38
N ARG A 76 -3.08 -9.37 5.65
CA ARG A 76 -1.83 -10.01 6.10
C ARG A 76 -1.85 -11.51 5.83
N SER A 77 -2.89 -12.21 6.26
CA SER A 77 -3.03 -13.66 6.06
C SER A 77 -2.95 -13.99 4.58
N MET A 78 -3.79 -13.37 3.77
CA MET A 78 -3.85 -13.60 2.32
C MET A 78 -2.50 -13.36 1.62
N LEU A 79 -1.81 -12.28 1.97
CA LEU A 79 -0.49 -11.97 1.37
C LEU A 79 0.61 -12.90 1.89
N THR A 80 0.52 -13.38 3.14
CA THR A 80 1.43 -14.39 3.68
C THR A 80 1.26 -15.71 2.94
N ASP A 81 0.00 -16.15 2.74
CA ASP A 81 -0.31 -17.38 2.00
C ASP A 81 0.19 -17.29 0.55
N LEU A 82 -0.04 -16.16 -0.11
CA LEU A 82 0.49 -15.91 -1.47
C LEU A 82 2.03 -15.95 -1.50
N CYS A 83 2.71 -15.40 -0.49
CA CYS A 83 4.17 -15.47 -0.42
C CYS A 83 4.66 -16.92 -0.31
N ILE A 84 3.98 -17.75 0.49
CA ILE A 84 4.29 -19.18 0.61
C ILE A 84 4.08 -19.88 -0.73
N GLU A 85 2.97 -19.65 -1.40
CA GLU A 85 2.65 -20.23 -2.72
C GLU A 85 3.72 -19.90 -3.78
N GLU A 86 4.23 -18.65 -3.78
CA GLU A 86 5.18 -18.15 -4.79
C GLU A 86 6.64 -18.18 -4.32
N SER A 87 6.94 -18.85 -3.18
CA SER A 87 8.29 -18.97 -2.61
C SER A 87 8.95 -17.62 -2.29
N PHE A 88 8.18 -16.69 -1.76
CA PHE A 88 8.64 -15.44 -1.17
C PHE A 88 8.58 -15.49 0.35
N THR A 89 9.42 -14.72 1.02
CA THR A 89 9.33 -14.48 2.46
C THR A 89 8.57 -13.18 2.70
N SER A 90 7.43 -13.26 3.39
CA SER A 90 6.66 -12.06 3.76
C SER A 90 7.24 -11.40 5.01
N MET A 91 7.36 -10.07 5.00
CA MET A 91 7.75 -9.26 6.15
C MET A 91 6.73 -8.16 6.40
N PHE A 92 6.23 -8.10 7.62
CA PHE A 92 5.30 -7.07 8.08
C PHE A 92 5.84 -6.44 9.36
N PRO A 93 5.76 -5.13 9.52
CA PRO A 93 6.05 -4.52 10.81
C PRO A 93 5.02 -4.95 11.86
N PRO A 94 5.35 -4.84 13.16
CA PRO A 94 4.35 -4.92 14.24
C PRO A 94 3.16 -4.00 13.93
N ILE A 95 1.96 -4.42 14.33
CA ILE A 95 0.71 -3.69 14.00
C ILE A 95 0.76 -2.23 14.51
N GLU A 96 1.35 -2.01 15.66
CA GLU A 96 1.55 -0.68 16.26
C GLU A 96 2.38 0.28 15.40
N PHE A 97 3.26 -0.23 14.53
CA PHE A 97 4.07 0.55 13.61
C PHE A 97 3.51 0.62 12.17
N CYS A 98 2.35 0.00 11.92
CA CYS A 98 1.71 0.09 10.60
C CYS A 98 1.05 1.45 10.35
N GLY A 99 0.60 2.13 11.40
CA GLY A 99 0.04 3.47 11.33
C GLY A 99 1.11 4.56 11.31
N ASP A 100 0.64 5.80 11.28
CA ASP A 100 1.50 6.96 11.45
C ASP A 100 2.10 6.97 12.86
N ASN A 101 3.42 7.06 12.95
CA ASN A 101 4.12 7.03 14.23
C ASN A 101 5.44 7.80 14.18
N ALA A 102 5.85 8.35 15.32
CA ALA A 102 7.07 9.14 15.45
C ALA A 102 8.35 8.29 15.31
N ALA A 103 8.29 6.99 15.63
CA ALA A 103 9.48 6.12 15.60
C ALA A 103 10.04 5.97 14.19
N MET A 104 9.19 5.84 13.16
CA MET A 104 9.64 5.76 11.77
C MET A 104 10.33 7.03 11.30
N ILE A 105 9.87 8.19 11.74
CA ILE A 105 10.48 9.49 11.41
C ILE A 105 11.80 9.66 12.15
N ALA A 106 11.86 9.28 13.44
CA ALA A 106 13.08 9.29 14.22
C ALA A 106 14.16 8.38 13.61
N MET A 107 13.77 7.18 13.12
CA MET A 107 14.69 6.26 12.44
C MET A 107 15.28 6.87 11.16
N VAL A 108 14.45 7.48 10.31
CA VAL A 108 14.91 8.18 9.11
C VAL A 108 15.82 9.34 9.48
N GLY A 109 15.48 10.11 10.53
CA GLY A 109 16.32 11.19 11.05
C GLY A 109 17.69 10.69 11.50
N LEU A 110 17.75 9.56 12.22
CA LEU A 110 19.00 8.94 12.66
C LEU A 110 19.87 8.51 11.46
N GLU A 111 19.29 7.88 10.45
CA GLU A 111 20.04 7.45 9.27
C GLU A 111 20.58 8.66 8.48
N LYS A 112 19.77 9.69 8.29
CA LYS A 112 20.23 10.96 7.68
C LYS A 112 21.32 11.63 8.49
N PHE A 113 21.22 11.63 9.82
CA PHE A 113 22.25 12.17 10.70
C PHE A 113 23.60 11.46 10.51
N LYS A 114 23.60 10.12 10.48
CA LYS A 114 24.81 9.30 10.23
C LYS A 114 25.45 9.63 8.86
N LEU A 115 24.64 9.97 7.87
CA LEU A 115 25.09 10.34 6.51
C LEU A 115 25.43 11.83 6.38
N ASN A 116 25.39 12.63 7.45
CA ASN A 116 25.55 14.09 7.43
C ASN A 116 24.59 14.80 6.46
N GLN A 117 23.37 14.27 6.31
CA GLN A 117 22.32 14.84 5.47
C GLN A 117 21.39 15.72 6.31
N PHE A 118 21.56 17.01 6.24
CA PHE A 118 20.76 17.99 6.98
C PHE A 118 20.00 18.91 6.01
N SER A 119 18.78 19.27 6.38
CA SER A 119 18.01 20.30 5.70
C SER A 119 18.30 21.68 6.32
N ASN A 120 18.13 22.74 5.55
CA ASN A 120 18.17 24.09 6.07
C ASN A 120 16.95 24.38 6.94
N LEU A 121 17.01 25.44 7.75
CA LEU A 121 15.92 25.85 8.64
C LEU A 121 14.68 26.42 7.90
N ASP A 122 14.82 26.74 6.62
CA ASP A 122 13.76 27.21 5.72
C ASP A 122 12.99 26.09 5.04
N HIS A 123 13.16 24.84 5.51
CA HIS A 123 12.46 23.69 4.96
C HIS A 123 10.94 23.84 5.01
N THR A 124 10.28 23.72 3.85
CA THR A 124 8.84 23.83 3.73
C THR A 124 8.21 22.43 3.67
N ALA A 125 7.09 22.24 4.39
CA ALA A 125 6.33 21.01 4.31
C ALA A 125 5.71 20.83 2.91
N LYS A 126 5.85 19.63 2.37
CA LYS A 126 5.24 19.26 1.07
C LYS A 126 4.01 18.38 1.30
N PRO A 127 2.78 18.92 1.33
CA PRO A 127 1.56 18.15 1.59
C PRO A 127 1.25 17.12 0.50
N ARG A 128 1.79 17.31 -0.69
CA ARG A 128 1.74 16.38 -1.82
C ARG A 128 3.16 16.12 -2.29
N TRP A 129 3.71 14.99 -1.87
CA TRP A 129 5.05 14.58 -2.24
C TRP A 129 4.96 13.29 -3.06
N PRO A 130 5.22 13.30 -4.36
CA PRO A 130 5.21 12.08 -5.16
C PRO A 130 6.33 11.14 -4.69
N LEU A 131 6.05 9.84 -4.69
CA LEU A 131 7.07 8.82 -4.38
C LEU A 131 8.17 8.75 -5.45
N ASP A 132 7.83 9.08 -6.67
CA ASP A 132 8.75 9.14 -7.80
C ASP A 132 8.45 10.41 -8.61
N GLU A 133 9.33 11.39 -8.48
CA GLU A 133 9.22 12.67 -9.17
C GLU A 133 9.43 12.53 -10.69
N SER A 134 10.08 11.47 -11.14
CA SER A 134 10.27 11.16 -12.57
C SER A 134 9.04 10.54 -13.22
N ALA A 135 8.12 10.00 -12.43
CA ALA A 135 6.90 9.34 -12.88
C ALA A 135 5.69 10.30 -12.95
N ALA A 136 5.92 11.57 -13.30
CA ALA A 136 4.88 12.62 -13.42
C ALA A 136 3.71 12.25 -14.36
N PHE A 137 3.91 11.31 -15.27
CA PHE A 137 2.90 10.79 -16.18
C PHE A 137 1.94 9.76 -15.53
N LEU A 138 2.30 9.20 -14.38
CA LEU A 138 1.40 8.32 -13.64
C LEU A 138 0.34 9.18 -12.95
N LYS A 139 -0.87 9.18 -13.51
CA LYS A 139 -2.03 9.88 -12.93
C LYS A 139 -2.37 9.26 -11.58
N GLY A 140 -1.77 9.79 -10.53
CA GLY A 140 -2.08 9.48 -9.13
C GLY A 140 -3.00 10.52 -8.52
N ALA A 141 -3.66 10.19 -7.41
CA ALA A 141 -4.44 11.15 -6.64
C ALA A 141 -3.53 12.31 -6.22
N GLY A 142 -3.70 13.47 -6.83
CA GLY A 142 -2.98 14.69 -6.48
C GLY A 142 -2.16 15.36 -7.58
N ILE A 143 -2.07 14.79 -8.78
CA ILE A 143 -1.53 15.51 -9.94
C ILE A 143 -2.69 16.22 -10.63
N ILE A 144 -2.77 17.54 -10.45
CA ILE A 144 -3.57 18.40 -11.33
C ILE A 144 -2.65 18.68 -12.53
N LEU A 145 -2.98 18.12 -13.69
CA LEU A 145 -2.37 18.58 -14.94
C LEU A 145 -2.99 19.94 -15.24
N GLU A 146 -2.18 20.99 -15.19
CA GLU A 146 -2.54 22.28 -15.79
C GLU A 146 -2.68 22.15 -17.29
#